data_a6aff36b9d82815976cea63152ac772f
#
_entry.id   a6aff36b9d82815976cea63152ac772f
#
_cell.length_a   1.000
_cell.length_b   1.000
_cell.length_c   1.000
_cell.angle_alpha   90.00
_cell.angle_beta   90.00
_cell.angle_gamma   90.00
#
_symmetry.space_group_name_H-M   'P 1'
#
loop_
_entity.id
_entity.type
_entity.pdbx_description
1 polymer ?
#
loop_
_entity_poly.entity_id
_entity_poly.type
_entity_poly.pdbx_seq_one_letter_code
_entity_poly.pdbx_strand_id
1 'polypeptide(L)'
;MNRKHLIYLVLLAFITLLIFDKQKNTITSSHKSGLYLKPFNLVLTTDSKYKVYYTLDGSDPTNQSLTFQKELLITGKESCDSLSYINTTIPDSIANFGWRKPKGRQDKATIVKYGSFKNGILESEIKTLSFFIDNQLYHTVFPKTIKNKVLSKFDIKRLDNLFLKDSITLTKYKLPIISISTHKKKLYAKEKGLFIAGDNMNISKINSGNYFKRGKDFERQVHFQYFDKHGKLDFELDVGMRIHGGITRRNPQKSLKFYARQEYGKTKINLPFLSEKGVNRFILESMQESGGGQALIEDVVAQEIVKELGLEQQNFQVAIVFINGEYWGLHTIRDRIDENYLSYKFNLHKDSFDIIDGNPSTTPNYETIHGENSDYIDLVSFIKENDLSINRNYSHINSKIDIDNFIDYYSVEIFFANNDWPIHNIKIWKKKNGKWRFLLYDLDGGFTGYNGDYTFDMFTRISNTENCGPCGNSPDATLLFRSLMGNTKFNQKFNTRYNEIIKQYMNTDRTLAIVDSITEIYHTNMQDHINRWRYPWSLKHHWKRDIEKNIKEFLKNREEYTLRNLDNYIKREKSND
;
A
#
# COMPACT_ATOMS: atom_id res chain seq x y z
N MET A 1 -50.94 31.76 18.20
CA MET A 1 -49.75 31.29 18.95
C MET A 1 -48.60 32.24 18.64
N ASN A 2 -48.08 32.91 19.68
CA ASN A 2 -47.13 34.00 19.54
C ASN A 2 -45.77 33.46 19.04
N ARG A 3 -45.12 34.08 18.05
CA ARG A 3 -43.85 33.66 17.43
C ARG A 3 -42.76 33.30 18.47
N LYS A 4 -42.80 33.92 19.65
CA LYS A 4 -41.92 33.58 20.77
C LYS A 4 -42.24 32.21 21.40
N HIS A 5 -43.48 31.77 21.45
CA HIS A 5 -43.87 30.46 21.97
C HIS A 5 -43.46 29.33 21.01
N LEU A 6 -43.47 29.56 19.70
CA LEU A 6 -43.01 28.59 18.70
C LEU A 6 -41.47 28.39 18.78
N ILE A 7 -40.72 29.47 18.99
CA ILE A 7 -39.26 29.41 19.17
C ILE A 7 -38.90 28.67 20.47
N TYR A 8 -39.66 28.90 21.56
CA TYR A 8 -39.45 28.13 22.81
C TYR A 8 -39.76 26.66 22.66
N LEU A 9 -40.82 26.28 21.95
CA LEU A 9 -41.15 24.90 21.67
C LEU A 9 -40.13 24.21 20.76
N VAL A 10 -39.62 24.90 19.75
CA VAL A 10 -38.54 24.39 18.87
C VAL A 10 -37.23 24.25 19.64
N LEU A 11 -36.89 25.23 20.49
CA LEU A 11 -35.70 25.14 21.36
C LEU A 11 -35.86 24.04 22.42
N LEU A 12 -37.06 23.86 23.02
CA LEU A 12 -37.31 22.76 23.94
C LEU A 12 -37.26 21.40 23.23
N ALA A 13 -37.80 21.29 22.02
CA ALA A 13 -37.69 20.09 21.19
C ALA A 13 -36.24 19.80 20.76
N PHE A 14 -35.45 20.84 20.46
CA PHE A 14 -34.01 20.71 20.18
C PHE A 14 -33.21 20.32 21.42
N ILE A 15 -33.55 20.91 22.61
CA ILE A 15 -32.91 20.58 23.88
C ILE A 15 -33.31 19.16 24.33
N THR A 16 -34.58 18.74 24.14
CA THR A 16 -34.98 17.36 24.38
C THR A 16 -34.33 16.37 23.38
N LEU A 17 -34.15 16.73 22.12
CA LEU A 17 -33.36 15.91 21.15
C LEU A 17 -31.88 15.83 21.53
N LEU A 18 -31.28 16.86 22.12
CA LEU A 18 -29.90 16.86 22.61
C LEU A 18 -29.73 16.13 23.96
N ILE A 19 -30.80 15.99 24.77
CA ILE A 19 -30.75 15.29 26.07
C ILE A 19 -31.03 13.78 25.92
N PHE A 20 -31.58 13.33 24.78
CA PHE A 20 -31.75 11.91 24.45
C PHE A 20 -30.61 11.37 23.55
N ASP A 21 -29.39 11.81 23.76
CA ASP A 21 -28.26 10.96 23.41
C ASP A 21 -28.26 9.80 24.43
N LYS A 22 -28.98 8.74 24.04
CA LYS A 22 -29.21 7.56 24.90
C LYS A 22 -27.81 7.03 25.25
N GLN A 23 -27.38 7.27 26.47
CA GLN A 23 -26.07 6.87 26.95
C GLN A 23 -25.86 5.39 26.62
N LYS A 24 -25.10 5.11 25.59
CA LYS A 24 -24.84 3.74 25.10
C LYS A 24 -24.25 2.92 26.24
N ASN A 25 -24.74 1.72 26.42
CA ASN A 25 -24.20 0.83 27.43
C ASN A 25 -22.71 0.55 27.17
N THR A 26 -21.96 0.51 28.26
CA THR A 26 -20.52 0.23 28.19
C THR A 26 -20.24 -1.22 28.57
N ILE A 27 -19.41 -1.90 27.76
CA ILE A 27 -18.91 -3.22 28.08
C ILE A 27 -17.41 -3.07 28.35
N THR A 28 -16.94 -3.58 29.48
CA THR A 28 -15.52 -3.66 29.81
C THR A 28 -14.97 -5.05 29.47
N SER A 29 -13.72 -5.11 29.03
CA SER A 29 -13.01 -6.34 28.71
C SER A 29 -11.81 -6.52 29.64
N SER A 30 -11.60 -7.73 30.15
CA SER A 30 -10.45 -8.06 31.00
C SER A 30 -9.11 -7.96 30.29
N HIS A 31 -9.10 -8.07 28.94
CA HIS A 31 -7.91 -8.01 28.12
C HIS A 31 -8.13 -7.05 26.93
N LYS A 32 -7.07 -6.39 26.50
CA LYS A 32 -7.05 -5.51 25.31
C LYS A 32 -6.56 -6.28 24.09
N SER A 33 -6.86 -5.78 22.89
CA SER A 33 -6.24 -6.29 21.66
C SER A 33 -4.72 -6.25 21.76
N GLY A 34 -4.04 -7.30 21.28
CA GLY A 34 -2.58 -7.36 21.34
C GLY A 34 -2.01 -8.77 21.23
N LEU A 35 -0.69 -8.85 21.43
CA LEU A 35 0.05 -10.09 21.47
C LEU A 35 0.09 -10.66 22.90
N TYR A 36 -0.11 -11.97 23.02
CA TYR A 36 -0.06 -12.74 24.24
C TYR A 36 0.79 -13.99 24.06
N LEU A 37 1.61 -14.30 25.07
CA LEU A 37 2.48 -15.47 25.03
C LEU A 37 1.79 -16.76 25.48
N LYS A 38 0.63 -16.67 26.11
CA LYS A 38 -0.13 -17.82 26.65
C LYS A 38 -1.61 -17.64 26.41
N PRO A 39 -2.36 -18.77 26.29
CA PRO A 39 -3.82 -18.74 26.38
C PRO A 39 -4.29 -18.09 27.68
N PHE A 40 -5.46 -17.44 27.62
CA PHE A 40 -6.11 -16.80 28.77
C PHE A 40 -7.63 -16.83 28.63
N ASN A 41 -8.33 -16.60 29.74
CA ASN A 41 -9.78 -16.45 29.76
C ASN A 41 -10.16 -14.97 29.62
N LEU A 42 -10.83 -14.63 28.53
CA LEU A 42 -11.42 -13.31 28.30
C LEU A 42 -12.73 -13.20 29.10
N VAL A 43 -12.86 -12.14 29.89
CA VAL A 43 -14.10 -11.78 30.60
C VAL A 43 -14.62 -10.47 30.03
N LEU A 44 -15.92 -10.43 29.70
CA LEU A 44 -16.65 -9.25 29.26
C LEU A 44 -17.69 -8.91 30.33
N THR A 45 -17.62 -7.70 30.86
CA THR A 45 -18.51 -7.25 31.95
C THR A 45 -19.41 -6.11 31.51
N THR A 46 -20.70 -6.20 31.80
CA THR A 46 -21.70 -5.17 31.55
C THR A 46 -22.74 -5.20 32.66
N ASP A 47 -23.66 -4.22 32.71
CA ASP A 47 -24.80 -4.21 33.60
C ASP A 47 -25.69 -5.45 33.34
N SER A 48 -26.17 -6.10 34.41
CA SER A 48 -26.92 -7.37 34.40
C SER A 48 -28.23 -7.35 33.58
N LYS A 49 -28.77 -6.15 33.31
CA LYS A 49 -29.96 -5.98 32.46
C LYS A 49 -29.69 -6.18 30.96
N TYR A 50 -28.40 -6.30 30.54
CA TYR A 50 -28.02 -6.52 29.16
C TYR A 50 -27.44 -7.92 28.97
N LYS A 51 -27.68 -8.48 27.78
CA LYS A 51 -26.98 -9.70 27.30
C LYS A 51 -25.88 -9.33 26.34
N VAL A 52 -24.69 -9.90 26.51
CA VAL A 52 -23.59 -9.72 25.58
C VAL A 52 -23.63 -10.84 24.54
N TYR A 53 -23.69 -10.47 23.27
CA TYR A 53 -23.53 -11.39 22.14
C TYR A 53 -22.20 -11.13 21.46
N TYR A 54 -21.60 -12.18 20.91
CA TYR A 54 -20.30 -12.09 20.26
C TYR A 54 -20.19 -13.00 19.03
N THR A 55 -19.21 -12.70 18.17
CA THR A 55 -18.82 -13.50 17.01
C THR A 55 -17.30 -13.71 16.99
N LEU A 56 -16.85 -14.76 16.29
CA LEU A 56 -15.44 -15.11 16.13
C LEU A 56 -15.02 -15.16 14.65
N ASP A 57 -15.90 -14.77 13.74
CA ASP A 57 -15.71 -14.84 12.28
C ASP A 57 -15.54 -13.46 11.62
N GLY A 58 -15.48 -12.39 12.45
CA GLY A 58 -15.37 -11.01 11.99
C GLY A 58 -16.69 -10.34 11.62
N SER A 59 -17.82 -11.06 11.69
CA SER A 59 -19.16 -10.46 11.51
C SER A 59 -19.57 -9.64 12.74
N ASP A 60 -20.44 -8.67 12.52
CA ASP A 60 -21.04 -7.92 13.63
C ASP A 60 -22.03 -8.82 14.39
N PRO A 61 -22.02 -8.81 15.73
CA PRO A 61 -22.93 -9.63 16.52
C PRO A 61 -24.38 -9.16 16.37
N THR A 62 -25.29 -10.13 16.40
CA THR A 62 -26.74 -9.93 16.45
C THR A 62 -27.29 -10.64 17.67
N ASN A 63 -28.60 -10.48 17.96
CA ASN A 63 -29.27 -11.22 19.02
C ASN A 63 -29.38 -12.74 18.77
N GLN A 64 -28.95 -13.22 17.60
CA GLN A 64 -28.86 -14.65 17.26
C GLN A 64 -27.43 -15.18 17.33
N SER A 65 -26.43 -14.31 17.61
CA SER A 65 -25.04 -14.69 17.76
C SER A 65 -24.80 -15.45 19.08
N LEU A 66 -23.57 -15.95 19.26
CA LEU A 66 -23.18 -16.62 20.49
C LEU A 66 -23.37 -15.70 21.68
N THR A 67 -24.00 -16.23 22.76
CA THR A 67 -24.19 -15.48 24.01
C THR A 67 -22.97 -15.66 24.90
N PHE A 68 -22.41 -14.55 25.37
CA PHE A 68 -21.34 -14.58 26.35
C PHE A 68 -21.88 -14.96 27.71
N GLN A 69 -21.35 -16.02 28.33
CA GLN A 69 -21.82 -16.52 29.63
C GLN A 69 -20.95 -15.98 30.78
N LYS A 70 -19.75 -16.49 30.95
CA LYS A 70 -18.87 -16.15 32.05
C LYS A 70 -17.44 -15.78 31.56
N GLU A 71 -16.90 -16.58 30.70
CA GLU A 71 -15.56 -16.42 30.16
C GLU A 71 -15.45 -17.07 28.79
N LEU A 72 -14.49 -16.61 27.99
CA LEU A 72 -14.16 -17.18 26.69
C LEU A 72 -12.66 -17.51 26.67
N LEU A 73 -12.33 -18.78 26.53
CA LEU A 73 -10.93 -19.20 26.42
C LEU A 73 -10.35 -18.76 25.08
N ILE A 74 -9.34 -17.90 25.14
CA ILE A 74 -8.58 -17.42 24.00
C ILE A 74 -7.32 -18.26 23.86
N THR A 75 -7.22 -19.01 22.78
CA THR A 75 -6.07 -19.85 22.45
C THR A 75 -5.49 -19.48 21.10
N GLY A 76 -4.27 -19.89 20.81
CA GLY A 76 -3.76 -19.92 19.43
C GLY A 76 -4.64 -20.85 18.60
N LYS A 77 -5.42 -20.27 17.68
CA LYS A 77 -6.41 -21.05 16.90
C LYS A 77 -5.76 -22.06 15.97
N GLU A 78 -6.15 -23.30 16.11
CA GLU A 78 -6.16 -24.29 15.04
C GLU A 78 -7.56 -24.25 14.41
N SER A 79 -7.69 -24.00 13.11
CA SER A 79 -9.00 -24.09 12.47
C SER A 79 -8.90 -24.92 11.20
N CYS A 80 -9.92 -25.71 10.98
CA CYS A 80 -10.12 -26.47 9.76
C CYS A 80 -10.82 -25.67 8.66
N ASP A 81 -11.65 -24.66 9.00
CA ASP A 81 -12.36 -23.81 8.05
C ASP A 81 -11.59 -22.51 7.86
N SER A 82 -10.86 -22.39 6.75
CA SER A 82 -9.96 -21.28 6.50
C SER A 82 -10.40 -20.45 5.30
N LEU A 83 -10.47 -19.13 5.48
CA LEU A 83 -10.63 -18.18 4.39
C LEU A 83 -9.46 -18.27 3.41
N SER A 84 -8.28 -18.62 3.91
CA SER A 84 -7.07 -18.79 3.13
C SER A 84 -7.14 -19.95 2.12
N TYR A 85 -8.11 -20.86 2.22
CA TYR A 85 -8.35 -21.94 1.27
C TYR A 85 -9.37 -21.60 0.19
N ILE A 86 -9.93 -20.38 0.20
CA ILE A 86 -10.82 -19.91 -0.86
C ILE A 86 -9.97 -19.34 -1.98
N ASN A 87 -10.22 -19.79 -3.22
CA ASN A 87 -9.56 -19.22 -4.40
C ASN A 87 -10.00 -17.76 -4.61
N THR A 88 -9.02 -16.87 -4.63
CA THR A 88 -9.21 -15.42 -4.82
C THR A 88 -9.01 -14.97 -6.26
N THR A 89 -8.90 -15.93 -7.20
CA THR A 89 -8.81 -15.68 -8.65
C THR A 89 -9.95 -16.36 -9.38
N ILE A 90 -9.86 -16.48 -10.69
CA ILE A 90 -10.71 -17.38 -11.48
C ILE A 90 -10.15 -18.81 -11.41
N PRO A 91 -10.98 -19.85 -11.68
CA PRO A 91 -10.51 -21.24 -11.74
C PRO A 91 -9.39 -21.42 -12.76
N ASP A 92 -8.39 -22.26 -12.44
CA ASP A 92 -7.26 -22.56 -13.32
C ASP A 92 -7.67 -23.20 -14.64
N SER A 93 -8.85 -23.86 -14.69
CA SER A 93 -9.47 -24.36 -15.93
C SER A 93 -9.77 -23.26 -16.95
N ILE A 94 -9.89 -22.01 -16.52
CA ILE A 94 -10.15 -20.87 -17.38
C ILE A 94 -8.84 -20.12 -17.67
N ALA A 95 -8.06 -19.83 -16.64
CA ALA A 95 -6.76 -19.19 -16.75
C ALA A 95 -5.95 -19.39 -15.45
N ASN A 96 -4.67 -19.68 -15.58
CA ASN A 96 -3.80 -19.84 -14.42
C ASN A 96 -3.25 -18.49 -13.97
N PHE A 97 -3.78 -17.95 -12.87
CA PHE A 97 -3.25 -16.78 -12.19
C PHE A 97 -2.48 -17.14 -10.92
N GLY A 98 -2.07 -18.39 -10.78
CA GLY A 98 -1.13 -18.81 -9.76
C GLY A 98 -1.70 -18.98 -8.35
N TRP A 99 -3.05 -18.96 -8.15
CA TRP A 99 -3.57 -19.31 -6.83
C TRP A 99 -3.29 -20.77 -6.50
N ARG A 100 -2.76 -20.97 -5.31
CA ARG A 100 -2.46 -22.32 -4.77
C ARG A 100 -2.87 -22.38 -3.31
N LYS A 101 -3.32 -23.57 -2.90
CA LYS A 101 -3.62 -23.84 -1.50
C LYS A 101 -2.38 -23.57 -0.63
N PRO A 102 -2.53 -22.88 0.53
CA PRO A 102 -1.44 -22.67 1.48
C PRO A 102 -0.73 -23.97 1.85
N LYS A 103 0.58 -23.88 2.10
CA LYS A 103 1.41 -25.01 2.54
C LYS A 103 1.57 -24.98 4.05
N GLY A 104 1.25 -26.10 4.70
CA GLY A 104 1.41 -26.22 6.14
C GLY A 104 0.41 -25.38 6.95
N ARG A 105 0.68 -25.29 8.23
CA ARG A 105 -0.12 -24.52 9.18
C ARG A 105 0.15 -23.02 8.97
N GLN A 106 -0.92 -22.23 8.91
CA GLN A 106 -0.85 -20.78 8.88
C GLN A 106 -1.14 -20.19 10.27
N ASP A 107 -0.51 -19.08 10.58
CA ASP A 107 -0.78 -18.38 11.84
C ASP A 107 -2.21 -17.84 11.89
N LYS A 108 -2.78 -17.81 13.08
CA LYS A 108 -4.12 -17.30 13.30
C LYS A 108 -4.20 -16.46 14.56
N ALA A 109 -4.90 -15.33 14.43
CA ALA A 109 -5.37 -14.53 15.55
C ALA A 109 -6.82 -14.91 15.91
N THR A 110 -7.21 -14.71 17.14
CA THR A 110 -8.62 -14.79 17.55
C THR A 110 -9.23 -13.41 17.47
N ILE A 111 -10.26 -13.25 16.65
CA ILE A 111 -11.06 -12.03 16.56
C ILE A 111 -12.33 -12.21 17.36
N VAL A 112 -12.61 -11.31 18.30
CA VAL A 112 -13.85 -11.29 19.06
C VAL A 112 -14.56 -9.97 18.81
N LYS A 113 -15.69 -10.00 18.10
CA LYS A 113 -16.60 -8.84 18.00
C LYS A 113 -17.76 -9.03 18.94
N TYR A 114 -18.09 -8.03 19.73
CA TYR A 114 -19.13 -8.13 20.73
C TYR A 114 -19.91 -6.84 20.91
N GLY A 115 -21.15 -7.00 21.39
CA GLY A 115 -22.05 -5.91 21.73
C GLY A 115 -23.07 -6.34 22.79
N SER A 116 -23.63 -5.39 23.52
CA SER A 116 -24.69 -5.65 24.51
C SER A 116 -26.06 -5.34 23.92
N PHE A 117 -27.00 -6.19 24.26
CA PHE A 117 -28.35 -6.14 23.75
C PHE A 117 -29.36 -6.15 24.91
N LYS A 118 -30.46 -5.42 24.76
CA LYS A 118 -31.61 -5.45 25.63
C LYS A 118 -32.85 -5.68 24.78
N ASN A 119 -33.65 -6.69 25.13
CA ASN A 119 -34.86 -7.06 24.37
C ASN A 119 -34.59 -7.26 22.85
N GLY A 120 -33.42 -7.83 22.51
CA GLY A 120 -33.02 -8.07 21.11
C GLY A 120 -32.47 -6.86 20.37
N ILE A 121 -32.43 -5.67 20.97
CA ILE A 121 -31.94 -4.43 20.38
C ILE A 121 -30.51 -4.16 20.86
N LEU A 122 -29.60 -3.79 19.94
CA LEU A 122 -28.22 -3.39 20.24
C LEU A 122 -28.22 -2.07 21.02
N GLU A 123 -27.62 -2.05 22.21
CA GLU A 123 -27.58 -0.90 23.13
C GLU A 123 -26.14 -0.41 23.42
N SER A 124 -25.12 -1.07 22.88
CA SER A 124 -23.71 -0.61 22.96
C SER A 124 -23.15 -0.32 21.58
N GLU A 125 -21.95 0.23 21.53
CA GLU A 125 -21.11 0.12 20.34
C GLU A 125 -20.64 -1.33 20.18
N ILE A 126 -20.48 -1.77 18.93
CA ILE A 126 -19.81 -3.03 18.64
C ILE A 126 -18.31 -2.79 18.78
N LYS A 127 -17.67 -3.58 19.64
CA LYS A 127 -16.22 -3.57 19.84
C LYS A 127 -15.57 -4.78 19.20
N THR A 128 -14.35 -4.60 18.76
CA THR A 128 -13.53 -5.66 18.16
C THR A 128 -12.25 -5.83 18.97
N LEU A 129 -11.94 -7.07 19.32
CA LEU A 129 -10.67 -7.44 19.94
C LEU A 129 -9.95 -8.43 19.05
N SER A 130 -8.66 -8.20 18.84
CA SER A 130 -7.76 -9.11 18.08
C SER A 130 -6.67 -9.62 19.02
N PHE A 131 -6.59 -10.92 19.16
CA PHE A 131 -5.64 -11.60 20.06
C PHE A 131 -4.70 -12.49 19.25
N PHE A 132 -3.41 -12.18 19.31
CA PHE A 132 -2.34 -12.96 18.72
C PHE A 132 -1.69 -13.79 19.83
N ILE A 133 -1.79 -15.12 19.76
CA ILE A 133 -1.20 -16.01 20.75
C ILE A 133 0.05 -16.65 20.16
N ASP A 134 1.23 -16.30 20.66
CA ASP A 134 2.51 -16.84 20.20
C ASP A 134 3.12 -17.81 21.19
N ASN A 135 2.62 -19.05 21.17
CA ASN A 135 3.16 -20.12 22.01
C ASN A 135 4.60 -20.50 21.64
N GLN A 136 5.06 -20.23 20.42
CA GLN A 136 6.43 -20.56 19.99
C GLN A 136 7.44 -19.56 20.54
N LEU A 137 7.10 -18.28 20.57
CA LEU A 137 7.95 -17.25 21.17
C LEU A 137 8.20 -17.56 22.66
N TYR A 138 7.16 -18.02 23.38
CA TYR A 138 7.30 -18.47 24.75
C TYR A 138 8.34 -19.57 24.92
N HIS A 139 8.37 -20.56 24.00
CA HIS A 139 9.34 -21.65 24.03
C HIS A 139 10.75 -21.23 23.61
N THR A 140 10.89 -20.19 22.81
CA THR A 140 12.20 -19.66 22.37
C THR A 140 12.83 -18.81 23.46
N VAL A 141 12.03 -17.97 24.12
CA VAL A 141 12.47 -17.11 25.23
C VAL A 141 12.74 -17.91 26.51
N PHE A 142 12.03 -19.03 26.70
CA PHE A 142 12.19 -19.93 27.83
C PHE A 142 12.65 -21.33 27.38
N PRO A 143 13.93 -21.53 27.05
CA PRO A 143 14.43 -22.84 26.59
C PRO A 143 14.19 -23.94 27.63
N LYS A 144 14.04 -25.17 27.15
CA LYS A 144 13.73 -26.37 27.95
C LYS A 144 14.61 -26.57 29.19
N THR A 145 15.84 -26.06 29.20
CA THR A 145 16.78 -26.10 30.33
C THR A 145 16.27 -25.33 31.55
N ILE A 146 15.36 -24.37 31.37
CA ILE A 146 14.74 -23.64 32.49
C ILE A 146 13.50 -24.39 33.03
N LYS A 147 12.90 -25.29 32.22
CA LYS A 147 11.72 -26.07 32.61
C LYS A 147 11.93 -27.02 33.77
N ASN A 148 13.16 -27.45 34.04
CA ASN A 148 13.47 -28.37 35.13
C ASN A 148 13.77 -27.67 36.46
N LYS A 149 13.87 -26.33 36.48
CA LYS A 149 13.78 -25.53 37.72
C LYS A 149 12.36 -25.01 37.83
N VAL A 150 11.66 -25.42 38.87
CA VAL A 150 10.36 -24.85 39.24
C VAL A 150 10.56 -23.35 39.44
N LEU A 151 10.25 -22.56 38.40
CA LEU A 151 10.25 -21.10 38.52
C LEU A 151 9.19 -20.74 39.55
N SER A 152 9.56 -20.06 40.59
CA SER A 152 8.62 -19.56 41.58
C SER A 152 7.66 -18.57 40.94
N LYS A 153 6.45 -18.41 41.50
CA LYS A 153 5.51 -17.36 41.07
C LYS A 153 6.17 -15.97 41.03
N PHE A 154 7.20 -15.77 41.83
CA PHE A 154 7.99 -14.54 41.92
C PHE A 154 8.89 -14.35 40.68
N ASP A 155 9.52 -15.42 40.20
CA ASP A 155 10.38 -15.38 39.03
C ASP A 155 9.58 -15.13 37.76
N ILE A 156 8.37 -15.71 37.66
CA ILE A 156 7.42 -15.46 36.55
C ILE A 156 6.99 -13.98 36.54
N LYS A 157 6.64 -13.43 37.72
CA LYS A 157 6.22 -12.03 37.86
C LYS A 157 7.35 -11.03 37.57
N ARG A 158 8.60 -11.41 37.91
CA ARG A 158 9.79 -10.62 37.61
C ARG A 158 10.15 -10.64 36.14
N LEU A 159 9.95 -11.76 35.46
CA LEU A 159 10.13 -11.90 34.04
C LEU A 159 9.02 -11.14 33.28
N ASP A 160 7.75 -11.24 33.70
CA ASP A 160 6.65 -10.44 33.16
C ASP A 160 6.94 -8.92 33.29
N ASN A 161 7.52 -8.48 34.41
CA ASN A 161 7.91 -7.08 34.59
C ASN A 161 9.14 -6.66 33.78
N LEU A 162 10.08 -7.57 33.49
CA LEU A 162 11.21 -7.32 32.59
C LEU A 162 10.75 -7.19 31.13
N PHE A 163 9.82 -8.05 30.71
CA PHE A 163 9.22 -7.97 29.37
C PHE A 163 8.35 -6.73 29.16
N LEU A 164 7.77 -6.18 30.24
CA LEU A 164 6.97 -4.95 30.19
C LEU A 164 7.83 -3.67 30.25
N LYS A 165 9.06 -3.75 30.75
CA LYS A 165 9.92 -2.57 30.95
C LYS A 165 10.97 -2.35 29.87
N ASP A 166 11.47 -3.39 29.24
CA ASP A 166 12.49 -3.28 28.21
C ASP A 166 11.93 -3.67 26.84
N SER A 167 12.19 -2.84 25.87
CA SER A 167 11.84 -2.85 24.45
C SER A 167 12.22 -4.13 23.68
N ILE A 168 12.00 -5.30 24.26
CA ILE A 168 12.14 -6.58 23.56
C ILE A 168 10.98 -6.70 22.60
N THR A 169 11.30 -6.82 21.30
CA THR A 169 10.30 -7.07 20.26
C THR A 169 9.63 -8.41 20.52
N LEU A 170 8.41 -8.38 21.04
CA LEU A 170 7.65 -9.58 21.43
C LEU A 170 7.02 -10.30 20.23
N THR A 171 6.94 -9.67 19.06
CA THR A 171 6.38 -10.33 17.87
C THR A 171 7.47 -11.11 17.15
N LYS A 172 7.18 -12.35 16.76
CA LYS A 172 8.05 -13.13 15.88
C LYS A 172 8.30 -12.44 14.53
N TYR A 173 7.42 -11.54 14.12
CA TYR A 173 7.47 -10.86 12.83
C TYR A 173 8.43 -9.68 12.80
N LYS A 174 8.67 -9.02 13.94
CA LYS A 174 9.48 -7.79 14.04
C LYS A 174 8.97 -6.65 13.14
N LEU A 175 7.73 -6.74 12.70
CA LEU A 175 7.03 -5.80 11.81
C LEU A 175 5.71 -5.38 12.45
N PRO A 176 5.16 -4.22 12.09
CA PRO A 176 3.79 -3.86 12.42
C PRO A 176 2.80 -4.91 11.92
N ILE A 177 1.69 -5.04 12.63
CA ILE A 177 0.61 -5.97 12.27
C ILE A 177 -0.66 -5.17 11.97
N ILE A 178 -1.30 -5.50 10.85
CA ILE A 178 -2.62 -4.99 10.49
C ILE A 178 -3.64 -6.11 10.65
N SER A 179 -4.68 -5.87 11.45
CA SER A 179 -5.84 -6.77 11.57
C SER A 179 -7.06 -6.13 10.92
N ILE A 180 -7.61 -6.79 9.92
CA ILE A 180 -8.82 -6.39 9.19
C ILE A 180 -9.92 -7.37 9.53
N SER A 181 -11.03 -6.89 10.08
CA SER A 181 -12.17 -7.74 10.38
C SER A 181 -13.47 -7.24 9.73
N THR A 182 -14.20 -8.16 9.12
CA THR A 182 -15.47 -7.87 8.45
C THR A 182 -16.26 -9.16 8.20
N HIS A 183 -17.55 -9.04 7.90
CA HIS A 183 -18.38 -10.20 7.57
C HIS A 183 -17.85 -10.91 6.30
N LYS A 184 -17.70 -12.23 6.36
CA LYS A 184 -17.19 -13.08 5.26
C LYS A 184 -17.86 -12.81 3.89
N LYS A 185 -19.17 -12.55 3.86
CA LYS A 185 -19.90 -12.25 2.62
C LYS A 185 -19.41 -10.98 1.92
N LYS A 186 -18.89 -9.98 2.65
CA LYS A 186 -18.32 -8.76 2.06
C LYS A 186 -17.07 -9.06 1.21
N LEU A 187 -16.37 -10.16 1.49
CA LEU A 187 -15.17 -10.60 0.78
C LEU A 187 -15.46 -11.66 -0.29
N TYR A 188 -16.41 -12.58 -0.04
CA TYR A 188 -16.56 -13.80 -0.83
C TYR A 188 -17.99 -14.08 -1.34
N ALA A 189 -18.96 -13.18 -1.19
CA ALA A 189 -20.27 -13.35 -1.82
C ALA A 189 -20.17 -13.25 -3.35
N LYS A 190 -20.88 -14.11 -4.07
CA LYS A 190 -20.84 -14.16 -5.55
C LYS A 190 -21.20 -12.82 -6.19
N GLU A 191 -22.20 -12.13 -5.66
CA GLU A 191 -22.73 -10.90 -6.21
C GLU A 191 -21.76 -9.72 -6.11
N LYS A 192 -21.18 -9.52 -4.91
CA LYS A 192 -20.39 -8.31 -4.61
C LYS A 192 -19.19 -8.58 -3.67
N GLY A 193 -18.75 -9.82 -3.49
CA GLY A 193 -17.55 -10.13 -2.70
C GLY A 193 -16.29 -9.57 -3.36
N LEU A 194 -15.45 -8.87 -2.59
CA LEU A 194 -14.30 -8.16 -3.17
C LEU A 194 -13.19 -9.08 -3.68
N PHE A 195 -13.03 -10.28 -3.11
CA PHE A 195 -11.83 -11.11 -3.32
C PHE A 195 -12.00 -12.18 -4.38
N ILE A 196 -13.19 -12.36 -4.94
CA ILE A 196 -13.49 -13.41 -5.92
C ILE A 196 -13.91 -12.83 -7.26
N ALA A 197 -13.88 -13.65 -8.29
CA ALA A 197 -14.39 -13.29 -9.61
C ALA A 197 -15.90 -13.01 -9.58
N GLY A 198 -16.67 -13.88 -8.88
CA GLY A 198 -18.12 -13.72 -8.68
C GLY A 198 -18.93 -13.60 -9.96
N ASP A 199 -20.15 -13.10 -9.81
CA ASP A 199 -21.12 -12.99 -10.92
C ASP A 199 -20.73 -11.94 -11.97
N ASN A 200 -19.77 -11.07 -11.68
CA ASN A 200 -19.26 -10.09 -12.63
C ASN A 200 -18.15 -10.65 -13.54
N MET A 201 -17.85 -11.95 -13.45
CA MET A 201 -16.88 -12.59 -14.33
C MET A 201 -17.45 -12.78 -15.73
N ASN A 202 -16.68 -12.35 -16.73
CA ASN A 202 -16.91 -12.65 -18.13
C ASN A 202 -15.74 -13.49 -18.65
N ILE A 203 -16.00 -14.73 -19.03
CA ILE A 203 -14.97 -15.68 -19.48
C ILE A 203 -14.25 -15.19 -20.73
N SER A 204 -14.96 -14.49 -21.63
CA SER A 204 -14.36 -13.90 -22.83
C SER A 204 -13.50 -12.66 -22.53
N LYS A 205 -13.57 -12.12 -21.29
CA LYS A 205 -12.83 -10.95 -20.86
C LYS A 205 -12.15 -11.26 -19.52
N ILE A 206 -10.97 -11.86 -19.56
CA ILE A 206 -10.23 -12.35 -18.39
C ILE A 206 -10.03 -11.25 -17.31
N ASN A 207 -9.86 -9.98 -17.74
CA ASN A 207 -9.77 -8.84 -16.84
C ASN A 207 -11.18 -8.34 -16.43
N SER A 208 -11.98 -9.24 -15.89
CA SER A 208 -13.33 -8.97 -15.38
C SER A 208 -13.53 -9.64 -14.02
N GLY A 209 -14.71 -9.51 -13.43
CA GLY A 209 -15.04 -10.06 -12.12
C GLY A 209 -15.21 -8.98 -11.05
N ASN A 210 -15.65 -9.40 -9.87
CA ASN A 210 -15.94 -8.50 -8.76
C ASN A 210 -14.73 -7.63 -8.37
N TYR A 211 -13.54 -8.21 -8.32
CA TYR A 211 -12.32 -7.50 -7.95
C TYR A 211 -11.88 -6.45 -8.99
N PHE A 212 -12.40 -6.47 -10.22
CA PHE A 212 -12.17 -5.41 -11.21
C PHE A 212 -13.15 -4.24 -11.08
N LYS A 213 -14.28 -4.44 -10.39
CA LYS A 213 -15.27 -3.38 -10.21
C LYS A 213 -14.70 -2.24 -9.37
N ARG A 214 -15.15 -1.04 -9.69
CA ARG A 214 -14.71 0.22 -9.08
C ARG A 214 -15.91 0.95 -8.49
N GLY A 215 -15.67 2.09 -7.86
CA GLY A 215 -16.72 2.94 -7.31
C GLY A 215 -17.16 2.56 -5.89
N LYS A 216 -18.14 3.29 -5.38
CA LYS A 216 -18.65 3.18 -4.02
C LYS A 216 -19.36 1.84 -3.78
N ASP A 217 -20.02 1.29 -4.80
CA ASP A 217 -20.74 0.00 -4.74
C ASP A 217 -19.82 -1.18 -4.41
N PHE A 218 -18.52 -1.05 -4.69
CA PHE A 218 -17.47 -2.02 -4.37
C PHE A 218 -16.55 -1.53 -3.25
N GLU A 219 -17.06 -0.68 -2.36
CA GLU A 219 -16.44 -0.34 -1.09
C GLU A 219 -17.10 -1.12 0.04
N ARG A 220 -16.30 -1.71 0.93
CA ARG A 220 -16.80 -2.48 2.09
C ARG A 220 -16.29 -1.86 3.36
N GLN A 221 -17.21 -1.57 4.27
CA GLN A 221 -16.81 -1.21 5.63
C GLN A 221 -16.15 -2.39 6.29
N VAL A 222 -14.99 -2.14 6.88
CA VAL A 222 -14.18 -3.08 7.66
C VAL A 222 -13.71 -2.41 8.93
N HIS A 223 -13.49 -3.18 9.97
CA HIS A 223 -12.79 -2.72 11.16
C HIS A 223 -11.30 -2.93 10.95
N PHE A 224 -10.51 -1.87 11.11
CA PHE A 224 -9.07 -1.83 10.87
C PHE A 224 -8.36 -1.56 12.19
N GLN A 225 -7.39 -2.40 12.53
CA GLN A 225 -6.53 -2.23 13.70
C GLN A 225 -5.07 -2.24 13.24
N TYR A 226 -4.28 -1.31 13.77
CA TYR A 226 -2.84 -1.23 13.54
C TYR A 226 -2.11 -1.47 14.87
N PHE A 227 -1.25 -2.48 14.87
CA PHE A 227 -0.37 -2.82 15.97
C PHE A 227 1.06 -2.45 15.60
N ASP A 228 1.79 -1.86 16.53
CA ASP A 228 3.20 -1.58 16.33
C ASP A 228 4.05 -2.87 16.21
N LYS A 229 5.34 -2.72 15.92
CA LYS A 229 6.27 -3.85 15.81
C LYS A 229 6.42 -4.68 17.09
N HIS A 230 5.94 -4.17 18.23
CA HIS A 230 5.93 -4.87 19.52
C HIS A 230 4.60 -5.57 19.81
N GLY A 231 3.64 -5.49 18.91
CA GLY A 231 2.31 -6.11 19.04
C GLY A 231 1.33 -5.33 19.93
N LYS A 232 1.64 -4.07 20.26
CA LYS A 232 0.74 -3.18 20.99
C LYS A 232 -0.21 -2.50 20.00
N LEU A 233 -1.51 -2.50 20.32
CA LEU A 233 -2.50 -1.73 19.56
C LEU A 233 -2.19 -0.24 19.67
N ASP A 234 -1.92 0.39 18.52
CA ASP A 234 -1.66 1.82 18.42
C ASP A 234 -2.95 2.59 18.11
N PHE A 235 -3.71 2.12 17.12
CA PHE A 235 -5.02 2.69 16.83
C PHE A 235 -5.96 1.69 16.15
N GLU A 236 -7.25 2.00 16.20
CA GLU A 236 -8.32 1.27 15.52
C GLU A 236 -9.43 2.20 15.03
N LEU A 237 -10.06 1.83 13.93
CA LEU A 237 -11.20 2.56 13.36
C LEU A 237 -11.91 1.74 12.28
N ASP A 238 -13.15 2.12 11.99
CA ASP A 238 -13.85 1.62 10.82
C ASP A 238 -13.48 2.42 9.57
N VAL A 239 -13.26 1.72 8.46
CA VAL A 239 -12.85 2.30 7.17
C VAL A 239 -13.55 1.61 6.01
N GLY A 240 -13.66 2.31 4.88
CA GLY A 240 -14.01 1.71 3.61
C GLY A 240 -12.79 1.02 2.97
N MET A 241 -12.95 -0.22 2.51
CA MET A 241 -11.93 -1.00 1.82
C MET A 241 -12.37 -1.31 0.38
N ARG A 242 -11.45 -1.16 -0.59
CA ARG A 242 -11.61 -1.55 -2.00
C ARG A 242 -10.37 -2.27 -2.49
N ILE A 243 -10.50 -3.03 -3.59
CA ILE A 243 -9.33 -3.57 -4.30
C ILE A 243 -8.60 -2.42 -5.01
N HIS A 244 -7.26 -2.45 -4.95
CA HIS A 244 -6.35 -1.56 -5.65
C HIS A 244 -5.73 -2.26 -6.88
N GLY A 245 -5.11 -1.47 -7.76
CA GLY A 245 -4.35 -1.93 -8.92
C GLY A 245 -5.09 -1.84 -10.25
N GLY A 246 -4.40 -2.19 -11.29
CA GLY A 246 -4.84 -2.37 -12.67
C GLY A 246 -5.15 -3.85 -12.97
N ILE A 247 -4.29 -4.47 -13.77
CA ILE A 247 -4.37 -5.90 -14.14
C ILE A 247 -4.08 -6.82 -12.94
N THR A 248 -3.27 -6.37 -11.98
CA THR A 248 -2.90 -7.08 -10.75
C THR A 248 -4.08 -7.43 -9.83
N ARG A 249 -5.25 -6.80 -10.05
CA ARG A 249 -6.49 -7.14 -9.31
C ARG A 249 -6.89 -8.60 -9.42
N ARG A 250 -6.48 -9.31 -10.47
CA ARG A 250 -6.73 -10.75 -10.64
C ARG A 250 -5.78 -11.65 -9.84
N ASN A 251 -4.65 -11.12 -9.38
CA ASN A 251 -3.65 -11.89 -8.63
C ASN A 251 -4.25 -12.49 -7.36
N PRO A 252 -3.73 -13.64 -6.87
CA PRO A 252 -4.22 -14.27 -5.65
C PRO A 252 -4.22 -13.35 -4.43
N GLN A 253 -3.10 -12.73 -4.13
CA GLN A 253 -3.02 -11.70 -3.09
C GLN A 253 -3.45 -10.35 -3.67
N LYS A 254 -4.42 -9.72 -3.04
CA LYS A 254 -4.98 -8.44 -3.52
C LYS A 254 -4.28 -7.26 -2.86
N SER A 255 -3.91 -6.27 -3.65
CA SER A 255 -3.64 -4.93 -3.13
C SER A 255 -4.95 -4.25 -2.75
N LEU A 256 -4.95 -3.56 -1.62
CA LEU A 256 -6.13 -2.94 -1.02
C LEU A 256 -5.94 -1.43 -0.91
N LYS A 257 -7.02 -0.68 -0.92
CA LYS A 257 -7.01 0.73 -0.57
C LYS A 257 -8.09 1.06 0.44
N PHE A 258 -7.74 1.91 1.38
CA PHE A 258 -8.56 2.26 2.51
C PHE A 258 -9.00 3.72 2.44
N TYR A 259 -10.19 3.99 2.97
CA TYR A 259 -10.82 5.30 3.00
C TYR A 259 -11.41 5.56 4.38
N ALA A 260 -10.86 6.55 5.09
CA ALA A 260 -11.52 7.13 6.25
C ALA A 260 -12.58 8.13 5.78
N ARG A 261 -13.82 7.90 6.18
CA ARG A 261 -14.97 8.73 5.80
C ARG A 261 -15.87 8.98 7.00
N GLN A 262 -16.56 10.12 6.99
CA GLN A 262 -17.52 10.47 8.04
C GLN A 262 -18.57 9.38 8.29
N GLU A 263 -19.02 8.69 7.24
CA GLU A 263 -19.97 7.58 7.35
C GLU A 263 -19.45 6.37 8.14
N TYR A 264 -18.12 6.26 8.30
CA TYR A 264 -17.43 5.23 9.11
C TYR A 264 -16.95 5.77 10.46
N GLY A 265 -17.29 7.03 10.78
CA GLY A 265 -16.99 7.69 12.04
C GLY A 265 -15.78 8.61 12.01
N LYS A 266 -14.63 8.19 11.49
CA LYS A 266 -13.42 9.01 11.43
C LYS A 266 -13.03 9.34 9.99
N THR A 267 -12.54 10.56 9.77
CA THR A 267 -12.11 11.06 8.45
C THR A 267 -10.61 10.99 8.23
N LYS A 268 -9.85 10.54 9.25
CA LYS A 268 -8.40 10.40 9.21
C LYS A 268 -7.92 9.12 9.86
N ILE A 269 -6.83 8.59 9.33
CA ILE A 269 -6.11 7.43 9.80
C ILE A 269 -4.74 7.92 10.28
N ASN A 270 -4.36 7.54 11.49
CA ASN A 270 -3.11 7.97 12.08
C ASN A 270 -1.96 7.05 11.64
N LEU A 271 -1.30 7.42 10.56
CA LEU A 271 -0.08 6.77 10.05
C LEU A 271 1.02 7.83 9.95
N PRO A 272 1.76 8.09 11.05
CA PRO A 272 2.70 9.21 11.13
C PRO A 272 3.80 9.19 10.08
N PHE A 273 4.23 8.00 9.64
CA PHE A 273 5.24 7.84 8.60
C PHE A 273 4.75 8.26 7.20
N LEU A 274 3.42 8.34 6.97
CA LEU A 274 2.83 8.95 5.79
C LEU A 274 2.58 10.44 6.02
N SER A 275 1.97 10.79 7.14
CA SER A 275 1.70 12.17 7.53
C SER A 275 1.42 12.29 9.03
N GLU A 276 2.10 13.21 9.71
CA GLU A 276 1.84 13.54 11.13
C GLU A 276 0.41 14.03 11.38
N LYS A 277 -0.21 14.66 10.37
CA LYS A 277 -1.61 15.14 10.45
C LYS A 277 -2.66 14.04 10.18
N GLY A 278 -2.19 12.81 9.94
CA GLY A 278 -3.01 11.69 9.51
C GLY A 278 -3.48 11.82 8.05
N VAL A 279 -3.77 10.68 7.42
CA VAL A 279 -4.23 10.57 6.03
C VAL A 279 -5.70 10.13 5.99
N ASN A 280 -6.43 10.50 4.95
CA ASN A 280 -7.80 10.02 4.77
C ASN A 280 -7.89 8.78 3.87
N ARG A 281 -6.81 8.40 3.21
CA ARG A 281 -6.68 7.19 2.38
C ARG A 281 -5.24 6.77 2.23
N PHE A 282 -5.02 5.49 2.05
CA PHE A 282 -3.71 4.90 1.76
C PHE A 282 -3.88 3.59 0.98
N ILE A 283 -2.77 3.04 0.49
CA ILE A 283 -2.70 1.75 -0.19
C ILE A 283 -2.02 0.73 0.73
N LEU A 284 -2.53 -0.48 0.73
CA LEU A 284 -1.89 -1.66 1.27
C LEU A 284 -1.57 -2.57 0.09
N GLU A 285 -0.34 -2.46 -0.40
CA GLU A 285 0.11 -3.12 -1.61
C GLU A 285 0.50 -4.57 -1.33
N SER A 286 0.08 -5.47 -2.20
CA SER A 286 0.42 -6.90 -2.10
C SER A 286 1.82 -7.15 -2.64
N MET A 287 2.40 -8.29 -2.22
CA MET A 287 3.68 -8.78 -2.73
C MET A 287 3.52 -9.59 -4.04
N GLN A 288 2.55 -9.25 -4.89
CA GLN A 288 2.31 -9.94 -6.17
C GLN A 288 2.18 -8.94 -7.29
N GLU A 289 3.13 -8.98 -8.19
CA GLU A 289 3.22 -8.17 -9.38
C GLU A 289 2.72 -8.91 -10.62
N SER A 290 2.53 -8.19 -11.72
CA SER A 290 1.99 -8.76 -12.96
C SER A 290 3.04 -9.39 -13.86
N GLY A 291 4.31 -9.00 -13.72
CA GLY A 291 5.38 -9.30 -14.67
C GLY A 291 6.11 -10.62 -14.47
N GLY A 292 5.84 -11.33 -13.36
CA GLY A 292 6.48 -12.63 -13.08
C GLY A 292 7.83 -12.56 -12.36
N GLY A 293 8.29 -11.38 -11.96
CA GLY A 293 9.43 -11.19 -11.07
C GLY A 293 9.19 -11.84 -9.70
N GLN A 294 10.25 -12.32 -9.06
CA GLN A 294 10.15 -13.07 -7.80
C GLN A 294 10.89 -12.38 -6.65
N ALA A 295 11.59 -11.28 -6.90
CA ALA A 295 12.21 -10.48 -5.88
C ALA A 295 11.17 -9.68 -5.08
N LEU A 296 10.18 -9.08 -5.75
CA LEU A 296 9.00 -8.43 -5.18
C LEU A 296 9.31 -7.20 -4.29
N ILE A 297 10.51 -6.64 -4.44
CA ILE A 297 10.98 -5.47 -3.68
C ILE A 297 11.55 -4.38 -4.58
N GLU A 298 11.45 -4.53 -5.90
CA GLU A 298 12.05 -3.67 -6.92
C GLU A 298 11.65 -2.22 -6.72
N ASP A 299 10.36 -1.94 -6.64
CA ASP A 299 9.87 -0.57 -6.47
C ASP A 299 10.27 0.05 -5.12
N VAL A 300 10.20 -0.72 -4.03
CA VAL A 300 10.63 -0.25 -2.69
C VAL A 300 12.12 0.09 -2.69
N VAL A 301 12.94 -0.76 -3.31
CA VAL A 301 14.40 -0.54 -3.45
C VAL A 301 14.66 0.73 -4.27
N ALA A 302 14.03 0.85 -5.44
CA ALA A 302 14.23 1.98 -6.32
C ALA A 302 13.85 3.31 -5.65
N GLN A 303 12.68 3.36 -5.00
CA GLN A 303 12.23 4.56 -4.29
C GLN A 303 13.12 4.91 -3.09
N GLU A 304 13.62 3.93 -2.34
CA GLU A 304 14.54 4.21 -1.21
C GLU A 304 15.91 4.72 -1.68
N ILE A 305 16.43 4.19 -2.80
CA ILE A 305 17.68 4.67 -3.41
C ILE A 305 17.61 6.17 -3.72
N VAL A 306 16.48 6.64 -4.26
CA VAL A 306 16.32 8.02 -4.74
C VAL A 306 15.65 8.97 -3.75
N LYS A 307 15.37 8.53 -2.55
CA LYS A 307 14.64 9.29 -1.54
C LYS A 307 15.25 10.66 -1.23
N GLU A 308 16.57 10.75 -1.25
CA GLU A 308 17.31 11.99 -0.97
C GLU A 308 17.32 12.98 -2.14
N LEU A 309 16.86 12.59 -3.34
CA LEU A 309 16.68 13.53 -4.45
C LEU A 309 15.55 14.54 -4.21
N GLY A 310 14.65 14.26 -3.25
CA GLY A 310 13.55 15.16 -2.92
C GLY A 310 12.44 15.21 -3.96
N LEU A 311 12.35 14.19 -4.83
CA LEU A 311 11.20 14.00 -5.71
C LEU A 311 9.93 13.71 -4.90
N GLU A 312 8.79 14.08 -5.45
CA GLU A 312 7.49 13.67 -4.90
C GLU A 312 7.29 12.18 -5.14
N GLN A 313 7.53 11.38 -4.12
CA GLN A 313 7.46 9.92 -4.17
C GLN A 313 6.65 9.34 -3.00
N GLN A 314 6.37 8.04 -3.04
CA GLN A 314 5.63 7.33 -2.00
C GLN A 314 6.52 6.97 -0.81
N ASN A 315 6.03 7.23 0.40
CA ASN A 315 6.58 6.58 1.58
C ASN A 315 6.08 5.13 1.65
N PHE A 316 6.81 4.28 2.35
CA PHE A 316 6.42 2.89 2.54
C PHE A 316 6.70 2.39 3.96
N GLN A 317 5.94 1.40 4.39
CA GLN A 317 6.21 0.59 5.57
C GLN A 317 5.71 -0.84 5.35
N VAL A 318 6.59 -1.80 5.57
CA VAL A 318 6.23 -3.23 5.48
C VAL A 318 5.42 -3.62 6.71
N ALA A 319 4.37 -4.40 6.51
CA ALA A 319 3.50 -4.89 7.57
C ALA A 319 3.04 -6.33 7.32
N ILE A 320 2.74 -7.03 8.40
CA ILE A 320 2.04 -8.32 8.37
C ILE A 320 0.54 -8.06 8.41
N VAL A 321 -0.21 -8.74 7.56
CA VAL A 321 -1.66 -8.57 7.47
C VAL A 321 -2.37 -9.83 7.94
N PHE A 322 -3.43 -9.63 8.73
CA PHE A 322 -4.42 -10.64 9.09
C PHE A 322 -5.80 -10.19 8.61
N ILE A 323 -6.57 -11.11 8.05
CA ILE A 323 -7.97 -10.86 7.65
C ILE A 323 -8.86 -11.86 8.39
N ASN A 324 -9.79 -11.35 9.19
CA ASN A 324 -10.63 -12.14 10.09
C ASN A 324 -9.83 -13.14 10.94
N GLY A 325 -8.65 -12.70 11.39
CA GLY A 325 -7.74 -13.50 12.20
C GLY A 325 -6.88 -14.50 11.41
N GLU A 326 -7.02 -14.62 10.09
CA GLU A 326 -6.14 -15.48 9.28
C GLU A 326 -4.95 -14.72 8.74
N TYR A 327 -3.77 -15.31 8.81
CA TYR A 327 -2.54 -14.76 8.25
C TYR A 327 -2.70 -14.51 6.74
N TRP A 328 -2.49 -13.27 6.32
CA TRP A 328 -2.65 -12.84 4.93
C TRP A 328 -1.33 -12.46 4.25
N GLY A 329 -0.22 -12.58 4.98
CA GLY A 329 1.13 -12.38 4.47
C GLY A 329 1.63 -10.94 4.56
N LEU A 330 2.79 -10.73 3.94
CA LEU A 330 3.43 -9.43 3.81
C LEU A 330 2.66 -8.51 2.89
N HIS A 331 2.57 -7.24 3.26
CA HIS A 331 2.10 -6.13 2.43
C HIS A 331 2.93 -4.90 2.72
N THR A 332 2.88 -3.94 1.83
CA THR A 332 3.54 -2.64 1.99
C THR A 332 2.47 -1.55 2.10
N ILE A 333 2.47 -0.81 3.22
CA ILE A 333 1.64 0.39 3.37
C ILE A 333 2.29 1.50 2.58
N ARG A 334 1.51 2.20 1.73
CA ARG A 334 2.02 3.27 0.86
C ARG A 334 1.10 4.48 0.81
N ASP A 335 1.69 5.62 0.50
CA ASP A 335 0.94 6.78 0.04
C ASP A 335 0.13 6.43 -1.21
N ARG A 336 -1.06 6.98 -1.28
CA ARG A 336 -1.78 7.03 -2.54
C ARG A 336 -1.56 8.39 -3.19
N ILE A 337 -0.81 8.43 -4.29
CA ILE A 337 -0.55 9.67 -5.04
C ILE A 337 -1.84 10.14 -5.72
N ASP A 338 -2.48 11.14 -5.10
CA ASP A 338 -3.68 11.81 -5.57
C ASP A 338 -3.79 13.22 -4.93
N GLU A 339 -4.95 13.88 -5.10
CA GLU A 339 -5.18 15.22 -4.54
C GLU A 339 -5.04 15.30 -3.02
N ASN A 340 -5.24 14.20 -2.30
CA ASN A 340 -5.07 14.19 -0.85
C ASN A 340 -3.59 14.10 -0.47
N TYR A 341 -2.80 13.30 -1.21
CA TYR A 341 -1.36 13.21 -1.03
C TYR A 341 -0.71 14.60 -1.13
N LEU A 342 -0.96 15.34 -2.21
CA LEU A 342 -0.41 16.68 -2.39
C LEU A 342 -0.91 17.65 -1.31
N SER A 343 -2.19 17.53 -0.94
CA SER A 343 -2.78 18.38 0.09
C SER A 343 -2.09 18.20 1.45
N TYR A 344 -1.84 16.99 1.91
CA TYR A 344 -1.19 16.79 3.20
C TYR A 344 0.33 16.96 3.14
N LYS A 345 0.97 16.50 2.06
CA LYS A 345 2.44 16.60 1.91
C LYS A 345 2.92 18.03 1.86
N PHE A 346 2.22 18.89 1.12
CA PHE A 346 2.59 20.29 0.93
C PHE A 346 1.73 21.28 1.72
N ASN A 347 0.81 20.79 2.55
CA ASN A 347 -0.15 21.60 3.30
C ASN A 347 -0.95 22.56 2.39
N LEU A 348 -1.46 22.05 1.26
CA LEU A 348 -2.17 22.81 0.26
C LEU A 348 -3.68 22.60 0.36
N HIS A 349 -4.45 23.66 0.08
CA HIS A 349 -5.89 23.52 -0.18
C HIS A 349 -6.09 22.82 -1.52
N LYS A 350 -7.12 21.95 -1.63
CA LYS A 350 -7.34 21.14 -2.85
C LYS A 350 -7.55 21.97 -4.10
N ASP A 351 -8.19 23.13 -4.00
CA ASP A 351 -8.44 24.01 -5.16
C ASP A 351 -7.20 24.78 -5.62
N SER A 352 -6.05 24.61 -4.96
CA SER A 352 -4.83 25.39 -5.22
C SER A 352 -3.81 24.70 -6.13
N PHE A 353 -4.16 23.53 -6.71
CA PHE A 353 -3.27 22.78 -7.59
C PHE A 353 -4.04 21.92 -8.60
N ASP A 354 -3.34 21.51 -9.64
CA ASP A 354 -3.83 20.63 -10.69
C ASP A 354 -3.01 19.33 -10.72
N ILE A 355 -3.65 18.20 -11.06
CA ILE A 355 -3.02 16.90 -11.31
C ILE A 355 -3.58 16.33 -12.59
N ILE A 356 -2.70 15.88 -13.46
CA ILE A 356 -3.06 15.22 -14.72
C ILE A 356 -2.42 13.84 -14.82
N ASP A 357 -3.09 12.94 -15.50
CA ASP A 357 -2.53 11.65 -15.94
C ASP A 357 -1.77 11.90 -17.26
N GLY A 358 -0.47 11.64 -17.22
CA GLY A 358 0.40 11.83 -18.37
C GLY A 358 0.53 10.61 -19.28
N ASN A 359 -0.25 9.54 -19.03
CA ASN A 359 -0.14 8.29 -19.79
C ASN A 359 -0.68 8.45 -21.23
N PRO A 360 0.17 8.46 -22.24
CA PRO A 360 -0.27 8.70 -23.62
C PRO A 360 -1.03 7.52 -24.23
N SER A 361 -0.80 6.30 -23.75
CA SER A 361 -1.45 5.09 -24.26
C SER A 361 -2.91 4.94 -23.85
N THR A 362 -3.29 5.49 -22.71
CA THR A 362 -4.65 5.40 -22.18
C THR A 362 -5.43 6.69 -22.31
N THR A 363 -4.74 7.80 -22.41
CA THR A 363 -5.34 9.14 -22.40
C THR A 363 -4.56 10.09 -23.32
N PRO A 364 -4.76 10.01 -24.63
CA PRO A 364 -4.05 10.88 -25.58
C PRO A 364 -4.26 12.39 -25.32
N ASN A 365 -5.18 12.74 -24.41
CA ASN A 365 -5.56 14.11 -24.09
C ASN A 365 -5.17 14.53 -22.66
N TYR A 366 -4.25 13.82 -21.97
CA TYR A 366 -3.82 14.16 -20.60
C TYR A 366 -5.00 14.31 -19.62
N GLU A 367 -5.62 13.20 -19.25
CA GLU A 367 -6.84 13.19 -18.42
C GLU A 367 -6.63 13.92 -17.09
N THR A 368 -7.55 14.81 -16.76
CA THR A 368 -7.56 15.50 -15.47
C THR A 368 -7.86 14.53 -14.33
N ILE A 369 -6.92 14.33 -13.42
CA ILE A 369 -7.14 13.62 -12.15
C ILE A 369 -7.77 14.57 -11.13
N HIS A 370 -7.31 15.84 -11.10
CA HIS A 370 -7.78 16.89 -10.21
C HIS A 370 -7.50 18.27 -10.81
N GLY A 371 -8.43 19.21 -10.68
CA GLY A 371 -8.28 20.57 -11.22
C GLY A 371 -8.44 20.63 -12.73
N GLU A 372 -7.50 21.25 -13.46
CA GLU A 372 -7.58 21.53 -14.89
C GLU A 372 -6.30 21.07 -15.62
N ASN A 373 -6.42 20.81 -16.96
CA ASN A 373 -5.31 20.37 -17.80
C ASN A 373 -5.04 21.29 -19.01
N SER A 374 -5.85 22.34 -19.21
CA SER A 374 -5.82 23.17 -20.42
C SER A 374 -4.45 23.75 -20.71
N ASP A 375 -3.78 24.34 -19.70
CA ASP A 375 -2.48 24.96 -19.91
C ASP A 375 -1.32 23.95 -20.09
N TYR A 376 -1.50 22.67 -19.74
CA TYR A 376 -0.55 21.62 -20.13
C TYR A 376 -0.77 21.19 -21.58
N ILE A 377 -2.01 21.14 -22.05
CA ILE A 377 -2.36 20.90 -23.45
C ILE A 377 -1.78 22.00 -24.34
N ASP A 378 -1.95 23.28 -23.94
CA ASP A 378 -1.35 24.43 -24.64
C ASP A 378 0.18 24.33 -24.69
N LEU A 379 0.79 23.89 -23.59
CA LEU A 379 2.23 23.66 -23.52
C LEU A 379 2.69 22.58 -24.50
N VAL A 380 1.99 21.46 -24.57
CA VAL A 380 2.31 20.37 -25.51
C VAL A 380 2.14 20.83 -26.97
N SER A 381 1.10 21.62 -27.25
CA SER A 381 0.90 22.24 -28.57
C SER A 381 2.06 23.17 -28.92
N PHE A 382 2.47 24.02 -27.96
CA PHE A 382 3.65 24.88 -28.16
C PHE A 382 4.92 24.09 -28.49
N ILE A 383 5.15 22.96 -27.80
CA ILE A 383 6.33 22.10 -28.06
C ILE A 383 6.28 21.48 -29.47
N LYS A 384 5.09 21.11 -29.95
CA LYS A 384 4.90 20.55 -31.30
C LYS A 384 5.15 21.57 -32.41
N GLU A 385 4.84 22.84 -32.15
CA GLU A 385 4.88 23.91 -33.14
C GLU A 385 6.17 24.73 -33.13
N ASN A 386 7.00 24.59 -32.10
CA ASN A 386 8.17 25.45 -31.90
C ASN A 386 9.45 24.62 -31.65
N ASP A 387 10.51 25.01 -32.33
CA ASP A 387 11.83 24.44 -32.13
C ASP A 387 12.43 24.90 -30.77
N LEU A 388 12.60 23.96 -29.83
CA LEU A 388 13.16 24.24 -28.51
C LEU A 388 14.68 24.40 -28.51
N SER A 389 15.40 24.13 -29.61
CA SER A 389 16.83 24.49 -29.76
C SER A 389 17.03 26.00 -29.63
N ILE A 390 16.02 26.77 -29.99
CA ILE A 390 15.99 28.24 -29.89
C ILE A 390 15.82 28.63 -28.42
N ASN A 391 16.79 29.37 -27.88
CA ASN A 391 16.80 29.78 -26.46
C ASN A 391 15.52 30.50 -25.97
N ARG A 392 14.85 31.27 -26.83
CA ARG A 392 13.59 31.94 -26.49
C ARG A 392 12.50 30.92 -26.19
N ASN A 393 12.36 29.89 -27.02
CA ASN A 393 11.35 28.84 -26.88
C ASN A 393 11.68 27.96 -25.67
N TYR A 394 12.94 27.60 -25.46
CA TYR A 394 13.40 26.94 -24.24
C TYR A 394 13.06 27.75 -22.97
N SER A 395 13.29 29.06 -22.99
CA SER A 395 12.96 29.93 -21.83
C SER A 395 11.46 29.93 -21.53
N HIS A 396 10.60 29.86 -22.55
CA HIS A 396 9.17 29.70 -22.37
C HIS A 396 8.85 28.39 -21.64
N ILE A 397 9.38 27.26 -22.09
CA ILE A 397 9.18 25.95 -21.43
C ILE A 397 9.71 25.98 -19.99
N ASN A 398 10.89 26.52 -19.75
CA ASN A 398 11.48 26.63 -18.42
C ASN A 398 10.65 27.51 -17.46
N SER A 399 9.82 28.43 -18.00
CA SER A 399 8.88 29.20 -17.18
C SER A 399 7.65 28.39 -16.76
N LYS A 400 7.32 27.30 -17.45
CA LYS A 400 6.13 26.47 -17.27
C LYS A 400 6.41 25.13 -16.60
N ILE A 401 7.61 24.56 -16.81
CA ILE A 401 8.04 23.27 -16.25
C ILE A 401 9.17 23.51 -15.26
N ASP A 402 9.14 22.79 -14.15
CA ASP A 402 10.26 22.69 -13.23
C ASP A 402 11.32 21.75 -13.83
N ILE A 403 12.30 22.38 -14.52
CA ILE A 403 13.34 21.68 -15.26
C ILE A 403 14.23 20.81 -14.35
N ASP A 404 14.46 21.23 -13.11
CA ASP A 404 15.26 20.46 -12.15
C ASP A 404 14.53 19.17 -11.74
N ASN A 405 13.27 19.27 -11.37
CA ASN A 405 12.43 18.13 -11.10
C ASN A 405 12.30 17.20 -12.33
N PHE A 406 12.15 17.78 -13.53
CA PHE A 406 12.09 17.02 -14.77
C PHE A 406 13.36 16.18 -15.01
N ILE A 407 14.55 16.80 -14.85
CA ILE A 407 15.83 16.12 -15.01
C ILE A 407 15.98 15.00 -13.98
N ASP A 408 15.69 15.28 -12.71
CA ASP A 408 15.80 14.31 -11.64
C ASP A 408 14.86 13.12 -11.86
N TYR A 409 13.59 13.36 -12.25
CA TYR A 409 12.61 12.33 -12.56
C TYR A 409 13.06 11.44 -13.74
N TYR A 410 13.45 12.05 -14.87
CA TYR A 410 13.92 11.31 -16.04
C TYR A 410 15.20 10.52 -15.74
N SER A 411 16.10 11.08 -14.93
CA SER A 411 17.32 10.40 -14.52
C SER A 411 17.05 9.09 -13.77
N VAL A 412 16.04 9.10 -12.89
CA VAL A 412 15.60 7.92 -12.13
C VAL A 412 15.03 6.86 -13.07
N GLU A 413 14.08 7.23 -13.92
CA GLU A 413 13.42 6.30 -14.85
C GLU A 413 14.42 5.67 -15.83
N ILE A 414 15.37 6.47 -16.34
CA ILE A 414 16.43 6.02 -17.25
C ILE A 414 17.39 5.07 -16.52
N PHE A 415 17.81 5.41 -15.30
CA PHE A 415 18.75 4.57 -14.55
C PHE A 415 18.16 3.20 -14.25
N PHE A 416 16.94 3.15 -13.72
CA PHE A 416 16.31 1.87 -13.41
C PHE A 416 15.81 1.11 -14.63
N ALA A 417 15.90 1.70 -15.83
CA ALA A 417 15.42 1.09 -17.07
C ALA A 417 13.99 0.56 -16.96
N ASN A 418 13.09 1.44 -16.47
CA ASN A 418 11.71 1.08 -16.21
C ASN A 418 10.97 0.73 -17.51
N ASN A 419 10.59 -0.54 -17.64
CA ASN A 419 9.96 -1.05 -18.86
C ASN A 419 8.51 -0.58 -19.04
N ASP A 420 7.82 -0.24 -17.96
CA ASP A 420 6.43 0.23 -18.00
C ASP A 420 6.37 1.75 -18.30
N TRP A 421 7.50 2.43 -18.19
CA TRP A 421 7.66 3.83 -18.53
C TRP A 421 8.34 4.00 -19.91
N PRO A 422 8.02 5.00 -20.73
CA PRO A 422 7.12 6.13 -20.46
C PRO A 422 5.67 5.94 -20.96
N ILE A 423 5.20 4.72 -21.20
CA ILE A 423 3.83 4.49 -21.67
C ILE A 423 2.82 4.62 -20.53
N HIS A 424 3.20 4.17 -19.34
CA HIS A 424 2.40 4.18 -18.13
C HIS A 424 3.10 4.93 -17.01
N ASN A 425 2.41 5.08 -15.88
CA ASN A 425 2.97 5.56 -14.62
C ASN A 425 3.51 7.00 -14.64
N ILE A 426 2.93 7.87 -15.51
CA ILE A 426 3.25 9.30 -15.54
C ILE A 426 2.13 10.08 -14.88
N LYS A 427 2.45 10.80 -13.80
CA LYS A 427 1.60 11.82 -13.20
C LYS A 427 2.35 13.12 -13.10
N ILE A 428 1.65 14.19 -13.43
CA ILE A 428 2.21 15.54 -13.47
C ILE A 428 1.29 16.44 -12.66
N TRP A 429 1.87 17.37 -11.91
CA TRP A 429 1.12 18.29 -11.09
C TRP A 429 1.75 19.67 -11.04
N LYS A 430 0.95 20.67 -10.68
CA LYS A 430 1.44 22.01 -10.35
C LYS A 430 0.58 22.69 -9.31
N LYS A 431 1.14 23.64 -8.57
CA LYS A 431 0.34 24.67 -7.88
C LYS A 431 -0.30 25.60 -8.91
N LYS A 432 -1.47 26.15 -8.61
CA LYS A 432 -2.03 27.25 -9.43
C LYS A 432 -0.97 28.34 -9.58
N ASN A 433 -0.73 28.79 -10.81
CA ASN A 433 0.34 29.73 -11.18
C ASN A 433 1.78 29.23 -10.95
N GLY A 434 1.97 27.94 -10.64
CA GLY A 434 3.28 27.29 -10.51
C GLY A 434 3.74 26.59 -11.78
N LYS A 435 4.89 25.93 -11.68
CA LYS A 435 5.46 25.11 -12.73
C LYS A 435 4.97 23.67 -12.61
N TRP A 436 4.82 22.98 -13.74
CA TRP A 436 4.55 21.56 -13.81
C TRP A 436 5.73 20.74 -13.29
N ARG A 437 5.44 19.72 -12.48
CA ARG A 437 6.37 18.80 -11.82
C ARG A 437 5.92 17.37 -12.03
N PHE A 438 6.86 16.44 -12.09
CA PHE A 438 6.61 15.01 -12.25
C PHE A 438 6.61 14.31 -10.89
N LEU A 439 5.68 13.37 -10.71
CA LEU A 439 5.52 12.55 -9.50
C LEU A 439 6.11 11.17 -9.75
N LEU A 440 6.98 10.71 -8.86
CA LEU A 440 7.64 9.41 -8.98
C LEU A 440 6.84 8.34 -8.23
N TYR A 441 6.43 7.30 -8.93
CA TYR A 441 5.73 6.16 -8.36
C TYR A 441 5.74 4.97 -9.32
N ASP A 442 5.53 3.75 -8.80
CA ASP A 442 5.34 2.52 -9.58
C ASP A 442 6.58 2.16 -10.42
N LEU A 443 7.72 2.01 -9.73
CA LEU A 443 8.99 1.60 -10.33
C LEU A 443 9.15 0.07 -10.35
N ASP A 444 8.06 -0.69 -10.24
CA ASP A 444 8.09 -2.17 -10.25
C ASP A 444 8.52 -2.73 -11.62
N GLY A 445 8.27 -1.98 -12.71
CA GLY A 445 8.81 -2.25 -14.05
C GLY A 445 10.29 -1.91 -14.24
N GLY A 446 10.97 -1.42 -13.19
CA GLY A 446 12.41 -1.15 -13.18
C GLY A 446 13.26 -2.41 -13.31
N PHE A 447 14.59 -2.23 -13.36
CA PHE A 447 15.55 -3.32 -13.55
C PHE A 447 15.25 -4.12 -14.83
N THR A 448 14.85 -3.41 -15.89
CA THR A 448 14.41 -3.94 -17.20
C THR A 448 13.24 -4.93 -17.10
N GLY A 449 12.26 -4.64 -16.23
CA GLY A 449 11.08 -5.47 -16.11
C GLY A 449 11.39 -6.89 -15.66
N TYR A 450 12.14 -7.01 -14.55
CA TYR A 450 12.44 -8.26 -13.86
C TYR A 450 13.51 -9.18 -14.50
N ASN A 451 14.17 -8.80 -15.59
CA ASN A 451 15.21 -9.63 -16.20
C ASN A 451 16.65 -9.21 -15.83
N GLY A 452 16.82 -8.04 -15.22
CA GLY A 452 18.09 -7.56 -14.71
C GLY A 452 19.10 -7.14 -15.79
N ASP A 453 18.64 -6.80 -17.01
CA ASP A 453 19.52 -6.37 -18.10
C ASP A 453 20.05 -4.95 -17.85
N TYR A 454 21.20 -4.88 -17.20
CA TYR A 454 21.91 -3.62 -16.91
C TYR A 454 22.47 -2.93 -18.16
N THR A 455 22.54 -3.63 -19.30
CA THR A 455 23.08 -3.07 -20.56
C THR A 455 22.04 -2.26 -21.33
N PHE A 456 20.75 -2.40 -20.97
CA PHE A 456 19.64 -1.80 -21.70
C PHE A 456 19.78 -0.28 -21.89
N ASP A 457 19.73 0.17 -23.15
CA ASP A 457 19.89 1.58 -23.52
C ASP A 457 18.55 2.31 -23.53
N MET A 458 18.21 2.91 -22.39
CA MET A 458 17.01 3.74 -22.25
C MET A 458 17.07 5.02 -23.09
N PHE A 459 18.25 5.58 -23.33
CA PHE A 459 18.37 6.78 -24.19
C PHE A 459 17.96 6.48 -25.63
N THR A 460 18.39 5.35 -26.18
CA THR A 460 17.91 4.89 -27.49
C THR A 460 16.39 4.67 -27.50
N ARG A 461 15.84 4.07 -26.43
CA ARG A 461 14.40 3.84 -26.33
C ARG A 461 13.60 5.14 -26.34
N ILE A 462 13.93 6.10 -25.48
CA ILE A 462 13.17 7.35 -25.35
C ILE A 462 13.42 8.37 -26.47
N SER A 463 14.47 8.18 -27.26
CA SER A 463 14.74 8.99 -28.45
C SER A 463 14.00 8.51 -29.69
N ASN A 464 13.50 7.27 -29.68
CA ASN A 464 12.80 6.72 -30.82
C ASN A 464 11.48 7.48 -31.08
N THR A 465 11.27 7.89 -32.32
CA THR A 465 10.06 8.58 -32.78
C THR A 465 8.97 7.65 -33.30
N GLU A 466 9.25 6.36 -33.43
CA GLU A 466 8.29 5.37 -33.87
C GLU A 466 7.40 4.92 -32.70
N ASN A 467 6.12 4.78 -32.96
CA ASN A 467 5.20 4.21 -32.01
C ASN A 467 5.38 2.70 -31.94
N CYS A 468 5.97 2.24 -30.86
CA CYS A 468 6.22 0.84 -30.63
C CYS A 468 5.48 0.42 -29.34
N GLY A 469 4.14 0.21 -29.44
CA GLY A 469 3.30 -0.18 -28.30
C GLY A 469 3.87 -1.35 -27.50
N PRO A 470 4.25 -2.50 -28.12
CA PRO A 470 4.85 -3.62 -27.39
C PRO A 470 6.24 -3.34 -26.83
N CYS A 471 6.99 -2.39 -27.41
CA CYS A 471 8.33 -2.04 -26.99
C CYS A 471 8.34 -0.94 -25.91
N GLY A 472 7.17 -0.48 -25.51
CA GLY A 472 7.05 0.48 -24.41
C GLY A 472 7.50 1.89 -24.75
N ASN A 473 7.43 2.33 -26.00
CA ASN A 473 7.69 3.73 -26.38
C ASN A 473 6.42 4.40 -26.93
N SER A 474 6.24 5.66 -26.55
CA SER A 474 5.26 6.55 -27.14
C SER A 474 5.94 7.87 -27.52
N PRO A 475 5.92 8.25 -28.80
CA PRO A 475 6.51 9.51 -29.26
C PRO A 475 5.97 10.73 -28.51
N ASP A 476 4.68 10.74 -28.16
CA ASP A 476 4.07 11.83 -27.40
C ASP A 476 4.58 11.90 -25.95
N ALA A 477 4.83 10.74 -25.29
CA ALA A 477 5.35 10.71 -23.93
C ALA A 477 6.78 11.24 -23.82
N THR A 478 7.59 11.05 -24.86
CA THR A 478 9.00 11.46 -24.91
C THR A 478 9.23 12.77 -25.66
N LEU A 479 8.18 13.37 -26.22
CA LEU A 479 8.27 14.61 -27.00
C LEU A 479 9.02 15.72 -26.27
N LEU A 480 8.63 15.99 -25.02
CA LEU A 480 9.27 17.03 -24.20
C LEU A 480 10.76 16.77 -24.00
N PHE A 481 11.16 15.52 -23.67
CA PHE A 481 12.56 15.14 -23.50
C PHE A 481 13.37 15.35 -24.80
N ARG A 482 12.88 14.80 -25.91
CA ARG A 482 13.56 14.91 -27.22
C ARG A 482 13.71 16.37 -27.66
N SER A 483 12.64 17.16 -27.54
CA SER A 483 12.66 18.59 -27.90
C SER A 483 13.61 19.41 -27.02
N LEU A 484 13.67 19.11 -25.72
CA LEU A 484 14.57 19.81 -24.79
C LEU A 484 16.05 19.43 -25.06
N MET A 485 16.35 18.19 -25.40
CA MET A 485 17.72 17.72 -25.66
C MET A 485 18.36 18.42 -26.88
N GLY A 486 17.57 18.93 -27.83
CA GLY A 486 18.04 19.82 -28.90
C GLY A 486 18.55 21.19 -28.43
N ASN A 487 18.22 21.62 -27.21
CA ASN A 487 18.72 22.88 -26.67
C ASN A 487 20.05 22.70 -25.95
N THR A 488 21.08 23.41 -26.39
CA THR A 488 22.46 23.30 -25.84
C THR A 488 22.52 23.55 -24.33
N LYS A 489 21.76 24.53 -23.80
CA LYS A 489 21.75 24.85 -22.36
C LYS A 489 21.10 23.74 -21.55
N PHE A 490 19.97 23.21 -22.03
CA PHE A 490 19.31 22.10 -21.39
C PHE A 490 20.17 20.83 -21.43
N ASN A 491 20.73 20.50 -22.60
CA ASN A 491 21.59 19.33 -22.80
C ASN A 491 22.79 19.35 -21.83
N GLN A 492 23.49 20.48 -21.71
CA GLN A 492 24.59 20.63 -20.75
C GLN A 492 24.11 20.46 -19.30
N LYS A 493 22.96 21.07 -18.94
CA LYS A 493 22.38 20.98 -17.60
C LYS A 493 21.99 19.52 -17.29
N PHE A 494 21.31 18.85 -18.22
CA PHE A 494 20.92 17.43 -18.10
C PHE A 494 22.14 16.55 -17.89
N ASN A 495 23.15 16.67 -18.76
CA ASN A 495 24.36 15.86 -18.69
C ASN A 495 25.07 16.03 -17.34
N THR A 496 25.27 17.29 -16.90
CA THR A 496 25.91 17.57 -15.60
C THR A 496 25.12 16.94 -14.47
N ARG A 497 23.81 17.22 -14.41
CA ARG A 497 22.96 16.74 -13.31
C ARG A 497 22.79 15.22 -13.31
N TYR A 498 22.66 14.59 -14.48
CA TYR A 498 22.61 13.13 -14.61
C TYR A 498 23.86 12.46 -14.02
N ASN A 499 25.04 12.94 -14.40
CA ASN A 499 26.30 12.44 -13.87
C ASN A 499 26.40 12.62 -12.34
N GLU A 500 25.96 13.76 -11.81
CA GLU A 500 25.91 13.99 -10.35
C GLU A 500 25.00 12.99 -9.66
N ILE A 501 23.77 12.80 -10.16
CA ILE A 501 22.79 11.87 -9.59
C ILE A 501 23.35 10.45 -9.57
N ILE A 502 23.89 9.96 -10.70
CA ILE A 502 24.43 8.62 -10.81
C ILE A 502 25.57 8.42 -9.80
N LYS A 503 26.54 9.31 -9.76
CA LYS A 503 27.73 9.18 -8.91
C LYS A 503 27.42 9.38 -7.41
N GLN A 504 26.49 10.24 -7.09
CA GLN A 504 26.20 10.61 -5.70
C GLN A 504 25.12 9.71 -5.05
N TYR A 505 24.01 9.46 -5.76
CA TYR A 505 22.85 8.78 -5.21
C TYR A 505 22.70 7.33 -5.67
N MET A 506 23.22 7.00 -6.87
CA MET A 506 23.02 5.68 -7.50
C MET A 506 24.34 4.89 -7.67
N ASN A 507 25.39 5.28 -6.94
CA ASN A 507 26.64 4.52 -6.95
C ASN A 507 26.45 3.12 -6.35
N THR A 508 27.28 2.20 -6.82
CA THR A 508 27.18 0.78 -6.52
C THR A 508 27.16 0.48 -5.02
N ASP A 509 28.09 1.03 -4.23
CA ASP A 509 28.21 0.68 -2.82
C ASP A 509 26.97 1.09 -2.01
N ARG A 510 26.49 2.33 -2.24
CA ARG A 510 25.30 2.85 -1.58
C ARG A 510 24.04 2.06 -1.97
N THR A 511 23.88 1.78 -3.25
CA THR A 511 22.68 1.08 -3.74
C THR A 511 22.62 -0.37 -3.24
N LEU A 512 23.75 -1.08 -3.21
CA LEU A 512 23.82 -2.44 -2.66
C LEU A 512 23.52 -2.47 -1.15
N ALA A 513 24.02 -1.50 -0.38
CA ALA A 513 23.74 -1.41 1.05
C ALA A 513 22.23 -1.19 1.32
N ILE A 514 21.56 -0.38 0.48
CA ILE A 514 20.10 -0.19 0.55
C ILE A 514 19.35 -1.49 0.22
N VAL A 515 19.76 -2.21 -0.85
CA VAL A 515 19.16 -3.52 -1.19
C VAL A 515 19.28 -4.50 -0.03
N ASP A 516 20.45 -4.59 0.61
CA ASP A 516 20.66 -5.48 1.75
C ASP A 516 19.76 -5.11 2.93
N SER A 517 19.66 -3.82 3.24
CA SER A 517 18.79 -3.32 4.32
C SER A 517 17.30 -3.63 4.05
N ILE A 518 16.82 -3.38 2.84
CA ILE A 518 15.44 -3.69 2.45
C ILE A 518 15.20 -5.20 2.46
N THR A 519 16.13 -5.98 1.91
CA THR A 519 16.04 -7.45 1.90
C THR A 519 15.88 -8.02 3.32
N GLU A 520 16.62 -7.50 4.31
CA GLU A 520 16.53 -7.98 5.68
C GLU A 520 15.16 -7.70 6.31
N ILE A 521 14.54 -6.56 6.00
CA ILE A 521 13.18 -6.25 6.48
C ILE A 521 12.17 -7.32 6.06
N TYR A 522 12.25 -7.80 4.82
CA TYR A 522 11.33 -8.83 4.30
C TYR A 522 11.73 -10.25 4.67
N HIS A 523 13.04 -10.53 4.78
CA HIS A 523 13.61 -11.88 4.88
C HIS A 523 13.03 -12.69 6.03
N THR A 524 12.91 -12.10 7.22
CA THR A 524 12.42 -12.78 8.43
C THR A 524 11.04 -13.41 8.22
N ASN A 525 10.18 -12.80 7.41
CA ASN A 525 8.78 -13.20 7.23
C ASN A 525 8.47 -13.79 5.85
N MET A 526 9.44 -13.81 4.94
CA MET A 526 9.22 -14.23 3.56
C MET A 526 8.85 -15.71 3.45
N GLN A 527 9.40 -16.59 4.31
CA GLN A 527 9.05 -18.00 4.28
C GLN A 527 7.58 -18.25 4.65
N ASP A 528 7.04 -17.54 5.65
CA ASP A 528 5.63 -17.62 6.02
C ASP A 528 4.73 -17.07 4.91
N HIS A 529 5.15 -15.98 4.28
CA HIS A 529 4.50 -15.44 3.09
C HIS A 529 4.43 -16.44 1.94
N ILE A 530 5.55 -17.10 1.61
CA ILE A 530 5.63 -18.17 0.60
C ILE A 530 4.71 -19.35 0.96
N ASN A 531 4.70 -19.75 2.22
CA ASN A 531 3.82 -20.82 2.69
C ASN A 531 2.34 -20.48 2.47
N ARG A 532 1.96 -19.22 2.68
CA ARG A 532 0.59 -18.72 2.49
C ARG A 532 0.20 -18.60 1.02
N TRP A 533 1.03 -17.94 0.19
CA TRP A 533 0.65 -17.56 -1.16
C TRP A 533 1.25 -18.44 -2.25
N ARG A 534 2.26 -19.25 -1.89
CA ARG A 534 3.03 -20.09 -2.82
C ARG A 534 3.75 -19.27 -3.88
N TYR A 535 3.98 -17.98 -3.58
CA TYR A 535 4.69 -17.01 -4.38
C TYR A 535 5.47 -16.03 -3.48
N PRO A 536 6.75 -15.74 -3.78
CA PRO A 536 7.59 -16.39 -4.80
C PRO A 536 7.67 -17.90 -4.57
N TRP A 537 8.08 -18.65 -5.56
CA TRP A 537 7.98 -20.13 -5.51
C TRP A 537 8.85 -20.78 -4.43
N SER A 538 9.98 -20.15 -4.10
CA SER A 538 10.82 -20.55 -2.95
C SER A 538 11.69 -19.40 -2.46
N LEU A 539 12.09 -19.46 -1.19
CA LEU A 539 12.96 -18.46 -0.58
C LEU A 539 14.34 -18.41 -1.25
N LYS A 540 15.03 -19.57 -1.37
CA LYS A 540 16.42 -19.64 -1.85
C LYS A 540 16.54 -19.55 -3.36
N HIS A 541 15.78 -20.36 -4.12
CA HIS A 541 15.98 -20.58 -5.55
C HIS A 541 15.20 -19.59 -6.43
N HIS A 542 14.32 -18.75 -5.84
CA HIS A 542 13.58 -17.74 -6.54
C HIS A 542 13.79 -16.39 -5.88
N TRP A 543 13.24 -16.12 -4.72
CA TRP A 543 13.30 -14.80 -4.10
C TRP A 543 14.74 -14.28 -3.92
N LYS A 544 15.61 -15.01 -3.20
CA LYS A 544 17.01 -14.59 -2.99
C LYS A 544 17.80 -14.57 -4.29
N ARG A 545 17.60 -15.56 -5.15
CA ARG A 545 18.28 -15.61 -6.45
C ARG A 545 17.92 -14.40 -7.32
N ASP A 546 16.64 -14.02 -7.37
CA ASP A 546 16.19 -12.91 -8.20
C ASP A 546 16.65 -11.57 -7.64
N ILE A 547 16.75 -11.42 -6.32
CA ILE A 547 17.41 -10.26 -5.70
C ILE A 547 18.88 -10.18 -6.13
N GLU A 548 19.63 -11.28 -6.08
CA GLU A 548 21.05 -11.28 -6.46
C GLU A 548 21.23 -11.01 -7.97
N LYS A 549 20.45 -11.68 -8.84
CA LYS A 549 20.62 -11.59 -10.30
C LYS A 549 19.97 -10.37 -10.92
N ASN A 550 18.73 -10.05 -10.53
CA ASN A 550 17.95 -9.03 -11.22
C ASN A 550 18.15 -7.65 -10.60
N ILE A 551 18.40 -7.56 -9.29
CA ILE A 551 18.57 -6.29 -8.59
C ILE A 551 20.07 -5.99 -8.38
N LYS A 552 20.78 -6.84 -7.63
CA LYS A 552 22.17 -6.52 -7.26
C LYS A 552 23.14 -6.57 -8.42
N GLU A 553 23.02 -7.57 -9.32
CA GLU A 553 23.87 -7.64 -10.51
C GLU A 553 23.59 -6.47 -11.45
N PHE A 554 22.32 -6.07 -11.61
CA PHE A 554 21.94 -4.86 -12.32
C PHE A 554 22.65 -3.63 -11.72
N LEU A 555 22.50 -3.38 -10.43
CA LEU A 555 23.09 -2.20 -9.76
C LEU A 555 24.61 -2.19 -9.79
N LYS A 556 25.28 -3.35 -9.71
CA LYS A 556 26.75 -3.45 -9.79
C LYS A 556 27.31 -2.96 -11.12
N ASN A 557 26.55 -3.11 -12.18
CA ASN A 557 27.03 -2.81 -13.54
C ASN A 557 26.36 -1.56 -14.13
N ARG A 558 25.19 -1.17 -13.67
CA ARG A 558 24.34 -0.15 -14.29
C ARG A 558 24.98 1.22 -14.38
N GLU A 559 25.78 1.62 -13.39
CA GLU A 559 26.47 2.90 -13.36
C GLU A 559 27.34 3.10 -14.63
N GLU A 560 28.20 2.14 -14.94
CA GLU A 560 29.07 2.21 -16.12
C GLU A 560 28.26 2.25 -17.43
N TYR A 561 27.29 1.34 -17.57
CA TYR A 561 26.52 1.23 -18.81
C TYR A 561 25.63 2.43 -19.08
N THR A 562 24.99 2.98 -18.04
CA THR A 562 24.08 4.12 -18.22
C THR A 562 24.85 5.40 -18.58
N LEU A 563 26.05 5.61 -18.01
CA LEU A 563 26.92 6.73 -18.38
C LEU A 563 27.45 6.59 -19.78
N ARG A 564 27.88 5.39 -20.18
CA ARG A 564 28.31 5.11 -21.57
C ARG A 564 27.17 5.32 -22.57
N ASN A 565 25.96 4.93 -22.23
CA ASN A 565 24.78 5.14 -23.07
C ASN A 565 24.47 6.64 -23.24
N LEU A 566 24.61 7.43 -22.17
CA LEU A 566 24.51 8.90 -22.27
C LEU A 566 25.55 9.49 -23.20
N ASP A 567 26.82 9.10 -23.07
CA ASP A 567 27.89 9.59 -23.92
C ASP A 567 27.64 9.23 -25.41
N ASN A 568 27.18 8.01 -25.67
CA ASN A 568 26.84 7.57 -27.04
C ASN A 568 25.63 8.35 -27.59
N TYR A 569 24.64 8.62 -26.77
CA TYR A 569 23.48 9.43 -27.14
C TYR A 569 23.93 10.85 -27.55
N ILE A 570 24.72 11.52 -26.71
CA ILE A 570 25.21 12.88 -27.01
C ILE A 570 26.06 12.95 -28.26
N LYS A 571 26.91 11.93 -28.53
CA LYS A 571 27.71 11.85 -29.76
C LYS A 571 26.84 11.69 -30.99
N ARG A 572 25.80 10.87 -30.95
CA ARG A 572 24.86 10.67 -32.07
C ARG A 572 24.11 11.96 -32.41
N GLU A 573 23.59 12.67 -31.40
CA GLU A 573 22.92 13.95 -31.63
C GLU A 573 23.83 14.97 -32.32
N LYS A 574 25.08 15.10 -31.88
CA LYS A 574 26.08 16.00 -32.51
C LYS A 574 26.50 15.60 -33.94
N SER A 575 26.31 14.34 -34.34
CA SER A 575 26.64 13.89 -35.69
C SER A 575 25.48 14.04 -36.68
N ASN A 576 24.30 14.29 -36.17
CA ASN A 576 23.06 14.52 -36.95
C ASN A 576 22.76 16.02 -37.18
N ASP A 577 23.50 16.91 -36.47
CA ASP A 577 23.53 18.37 -36.70
C ASP A 577 24.64 18.70 -37.75
#